data_2b13982cda7df388ad2dbbdb9aa1a633
#
_entry.id   2b13982cda7df388ad2dbbdb9aa1a633
#
_cell.length_a   1.000
_cell.length_b   1.000
_cell.length_c   1.000
_cell.angle_alpha   90.00
_cell.angle_beta   90.00
_cell.angle_gamma   90.00
#
_symmetry.space_group_name_H-M   'P 1'
#
loop_
_entity.id
_entity.type
_entity.pdbx_description
1 polymer ?
#
loop_
_entity_poly.entity_id
_entity_poly.type
_entity_poly.pdbx_seq_one_letter_code
_entity_poly.pdbx_strand_id
1 'polypeptide(L)'
;GFGVAFSSEKVRAGLWKNGRYRGEQPRYTSAHIYGIDISRYQHEPPRKTYVVRRVRGKRRRYKVTYPIEWNKLRISSLGSLSKKRVSGVVDFPISFIYIKCSEGKSLLNQYYRADYAAARKHGYRVGACHFFSTKVLVSQQVSLFVKNCRYEHGDLPPALDVEPSTKLIMQMGGPKVMLAAVRNWLVSVEQVMKVRPILYISQTFINKYLNDNYADGKYLRDNYQVWIARYGEYKPDVHLAIWQLSPDGRVRGIRGEVDINVFNGYDDLFKEFK
;
A
#
# COMPACT_ATOMS: atom_id res chain seq x y z
N GLY A 1 10.38 15.25 1.93
CA GLY A 1 9.79 14.17 2.73
C GLY A 1 9.64 14.54 4.20
N PHE A 2 9.02 13.68 4.99
CA PHE A 2 9.02 13.80 6.44
C PHE A 2 10.36 13.37 7.04
N GLY A 3 10.82 14.12 8.03
CA GLY A 3 12.07 13.84 8.73
C GLY A 3 12.14 14.51 10.08
N VAL A 4 13.20 14.20 10.82
CA VAL A 4 13.51 14.81 12.12
C VAL A 4 14.90 15.39 12.06
N ALA A 5 15.05 16.62 12.50
CA ALA A 5 16.33 17.23 12.75
C ALA A 5 16.49 17.53 14.24
N PHE A 6 17.65 17.21 14.77
CA PHE A 6 18.05 17.47 16.13
C PHE A 6 19.06 18.63 16.13
N SER A 7 18.88 19.58 17.00
CA SER A 7 19.88 20.59 17.35
C SER A 7 20.01 20.64 18.87
N SER A 8 21.06 21.28 19.37
CA SER A 8 21.26 21.45 20.83
C SER A 8 20.09 22.12 21.55
N GLU A 9 19.29 22.87 20.85
CA GLU A 9 18.18 23.64 21.42
C GLU A 9 16.78 23.14 21.02
N LYS A 10 16.67 22.35 19.94
CA LYS A 10 15.34 22.06 19.37
C LYS A 10 15.30 20.79 18.51
N VAL A 11 14.26 20.00 18.72
CA VAL A 11 13.88 18.92 17.81
C VAL A 11 12.79 19.44 16.87
N ARG A 12 13.00 19.27 15.55
CA ARG A 12 12.00 19.60 14.54
C ARG A 12 11.62 18.34 13.77
N ALA A 13 10.41 17.84 14.02
CA ALA A 13 9.81 16.76 13.26
C ALA A 13 8.77 17.32 12.29
N GLY A 14 8.79 16.89 11.04
CA GLY A 14 7.81 17.35 10.06
C GLY A 14 8.30 17.29 8.61
N LEU A 15 7.71 18.12 7.76
CA LEU A 15 8.00 18.16 6.33
C LEU A 15 9.30 18.94 6.05
N TRP A 16 10.18 18.34 5.25
CA TRP A 16 11.46 18.91 4.80
C TRP A 16 11.52 18.91 3.27
N LYS A 17 12.08 19.96 2.70
CA LYS A 17 12.39 20.06 1.26
C LYS A 17 13.75 20.72 1.08
N ASN A 18 14.66 20.05 0.38
CA ASN A 18 16.02 20.54 0.12
C ASN A 18 16.72 21.01 1.42
N GLY A 19 16.71 20.17 2.47
CA GLY A 19 17.29 20.47 3.78
C GLY A 19 16.56 21.54 4.61
N ARG A 20 15.49 22.13 4.09
CA ARG A 20 14.73 23.19 4.78
C ARG A 20 13.44 22.65 5.40
N TYR A 21 13.22 22.96 6.67
CA TYR A 21 11.97 22.65 7.38
C TYR A 21 10.78 23.43 6.81
N ARG A 22 9.67 22.74 6.59
CA ARG A 22 8.45 23.28 5.96
C ARG A 22 7.23 23.27 6.86
N GLY A 23 7.37 22.80 8.09
CA GLY A 23 6.30 22.77 9.07
C GLY A 23 5.94 21.35 9.54
N GLU A 24 5.13 21.29 10.57
CA GLU A 24 4.72 20.04 11.21
C GLU A 24 3.63 19.29 10.44
N GLN A 25 2.80 20.02 9.71
CA GLN A 25 1.71 19.43 8.92
C GLN A 25 2.05 19.45 7.44
N PRO A 26 1.85 18.33 6.73
CA PRO A 26 2.05 18.30 5.29
C PRO A 26 0.99 19.13 4.58
N ARG A 27 1.41 19.97 3.67
CA ARG A 27 0.52 20.59 2.69
C ARG A 27 0.45 19.69 1.48
N TYR A 28 -0.70 19.11 1.22
CA TYR A 28 -0.93 18.22 0.08
C TYR A 28 -1.16 19.05 -1.18
N THR A 29 -0.08 19.28 -1.92
CA THR A 29 -0.06 20.03 -3.18
C THR A 29 0.31 19.11 -4.33
N SER A 30 0.12 19.55 -5.57
CA SER A 30 0.54 18.82 -6.79
C SER A 30 2.05 18.55 -6.89
N ALA A 31 2.87 19.16 -6.01
CA ALA A 31 4.31 18.91 -5.95
C ALA A 31 4.69 17.58 -5.27
N HIS A 32 3.74 16.88 -4.66
CA HIS A 32 3.98 15.56 -4.08
C HIS A 32 3.80 14.46 -5.12
N ILE A 33 4.46 13.33 -4.88
CA ILE A 33 4.31 12.13 -5.69
C ILE A 33 3.18 11.30 -5.13
N TYR A 34 2.06 11.29 -5.86
CA TYR A 34 0.87 10.55 -5.45
C TYR A 34 0.82 9.19 -6.12
N GLY A 35 0.29 8.24 -5.38
CA GLY A 35 -0.09 6.93 -5.85
C GLY A 35 -1.45 6.51 -5.34
N ILE A 36 -1.88 5.37 -5.80
CA ILE A 36 -3.08 4.69 -5.33
C ILE A 36 -2.77 3.23 -5.05
N ASP A 37 -3.59 2.60 -4.24
CA ASP A 37 -3.61 1.15 -4.22
C ASP A 37 -4.99 0.62 -4.57
N ILE A 38 -4.98 -0.48 -5.32
CA ILE A 38 -6.17 -1.08 -5.90
C ILE A 38 -6.20 -2.59 -5.71
N SER A 39 -7.41 -3.11 -5.73
CA SER A 39 -7.68 -4.53 -5.65
C SER A 39 -8.90 -4.90 -6.51
N ARG A 40 -9.45 -6.09 -6.32
CA ARG A 40 -10.72 -6.47 -6.97
C ARG A 40 -11.89 -5.51 -6.65
N TYR A 41 -11.81 -4.75 -5.56
CA TYR A 41 -12.90 -3.87 -5.14
C TYR A 41 -13.13 -2.70 -6.09
N GLN A 42 -12.12 -2.28 -6.83
CA GLN A 42 -12.27 -1.25 -7.86
C GLN A 42 -12.98 -1.78 -9.12
N HIS A 43 -13.04 -3.10 -9.28
CA HIS A 43 -13.73 -3.77 -10.39
C HIS A 43 -15.09 -4.35 -10.03
N GLU A 44 -15.38 -4.54 -8.76
CA GLU A 44 -16.58 -5.25 -8.30
C GLU A 44 -17.44 -4.37 -7.41
N PRO A 45 -18.77 -4.43 -7.55
CA PRO A 45 -19.62 -3.74 -6.59
C PRO A 45 -19.48 -4.37 -5.20
N PRO A 46 -19.70 -3.60 -4.11
CA PRO A 46 -19.61 -4.09 -2.73
C PRO A 46 -20.46 -5.34 -2.46
N ARG A 47 -21.59 -5.45 -3.15
CA ARG A 47 -22.44 -6.65 -3.14
C ARG A 47 -22.40 -7.30 -4.52
N LYS A 48 -22.25 -8.63 -4.54
CA LYS A 48 -22.32 -9.40 -5.80
C LYS A 48 -23.60 -9.09 -6.55
N THR A 49 -23.51 -8.30 -7.58
CA THR A 49 -24.61 -7.89 -8.43
C THR A 49 -24.52 -8.62 -9.76
N TYR A 50 -25.67 -9.06 -10.27
CA TYR A 50 -25.75 -9.79 -11.51
C TYR A 50 -26.77 -9.14 -12.42
N VAL A 51 -26.47 -9.12 -13.72
CA VAL A 51 -27.41 -8.80 -14.78
C VAL A 51 -27.77 -10.05 -15.56
N VAL A 52 -29.03 -10.17 -15.95
CA VAL A 52 -29.51 -11.27 -16.81
C VAL A 52 -29.59 -10.75 -18.23
N ARG A 53 -28.89 -11.40 -19.14
CA ARG A 53 -28.96 -11.10 -20.58
C ARG A 53 -29.45 -12.32 -21.35
N ARG A 54 -30.21 -12.11 -22.43
CA ARG A 54 -30.53 -13.17 -23.38
C ARG A 54 -29.39 -13.29 -24.40
N VAL A 55 -28.78 -14.48 -24.48
CA VAL A 55 -27.76 -14.79 -25.48
C VAL A 55 -28.19 -16.06 -26.21
N ARG A 56 -28.39 -15.95 -27.52
CA ARG A 56 -28.90 -17.06 -28.37
C ARG A 56 -30.18 -17.69 -27.78
N GLY A 57 -31.15 -16.83 -27.41
CA GLY A 57 -32.43 -17.26 -26.85
C GLY A 57 -32.44 -17.73 -25.40
N LYS A 58 -31.29 -17.99 -24.80
CA LYS A 58 -31.14 -18.46 -23.41
C LYS A 58 -30.83 -17.33 -22.44
N ARG A 59 -31.49 -17.29 -21.27
CA ARG A 59 -31.18 -16.39 -20.19
C ARG A 59 -29.84 -16.78 -19.56
N ARG A 60 -28.86 -15.86 -19.54
CA ARG A 60 -27.57 -16.04 -18.88
C ARG A 60 -27.35 -14.94 -17.83
N ARG A 61 -26.79 -15.33 -16.68
CA ARG A 61 -26.49 -14.44 -15.57
C ARG A 61 -25.03 -14.02 -15.66
N TYR A 62 -24.75 -12.73 -15.67
CA TYR A 62 -23.42 -12.16 -15.72
C TYR A 62 -23.16 -11.34 -14.46
N LYS A 63 -21.98 -11.53 -13.85
CA LYS A 63 -21.51 -10.69 -12.75
C LYS A 63 -21.28 -9.27 -13.27
N VAL A 64 -21.75 -8.28 -12.53
CA VAL A 64 -21.44 -6.88 -12.84
C VAL A 64 -20.00 -6.60 -12.46
N THR A 65 -19.25 -6.01 -13.38
CA THR A 65 -17.89 -5.55 -13.18
C THR A 65 -17.71 -4.17 -13.77
N TYR A 66 -16.77 -3.39 -13.22
CA TYR A 66 -16.47 -2.05 -13.66
C TYR A 66 -15.04 -2.03 -14.23
N PRO A 67 -14.82 -1.58 -15.46
CA PRO A 67 -13.49 -1.38 -15.99
C PRO A 67 -12.83 -0.17 -15.34
N ILE A 68 -11.51 -0.22 -15.19
CA ILE A 68 -10.68 0.95 -14.90
C ILE A 68 -10.38 1.65 -16.22
N GLU A 69 -10.66 2.95 -16.30
CA GLU A 69 -10.36 3.79 -17.47
C GLU A 69 -8.96 4.39 -17.32
N TRP A 70 -7.93 3.61 -17.61
CA TRP A 70 -6.52 3.91 -17.35
C TRP A 70 -6.03 5.25 -17.92
N ASN A 71 -6.56 5.67 -19.06
CA ASN A 71 -6.24 6.94 -19.70
C ASN A 71 -6.83 8.17 -19.00
N LYS A 72 -7.71 7.98 -18.03
CA LYS A 72 -8.39 9.05 -17.28
C LYS A 72 -7.89 9.21 -15.84
N LEU A 73 -6.96 8.37 -15.39
CA LEU A 73 -6.60 8.31 -13.99
C LEU A 73 -5.99 9.63 -13.49
N ARG A 74 -6.70 10.31 -12.62
CA ARG A 74 -6.28 11.50 -11.87
C ARG A 74 -7.02 11.55 -10.55
N ILE A 75 -6.34 11.92 -9.49
CA ILE A 75 -6.97 12.09 -8.17
C ILE A 75 -7.86 13.34 -8.22
N SER A 76 -9.13 13.17 -7.96
CA SER A 76 -10.11 14.27 -7.90
C SER A 76 -10.54 14.63 -6.47
N SER A 77 -10.24 13.78 -5.49
CA SER A 77 -10.38 14.06 -4.06
C SER A 77 -9.38 13.23 -3.28
N LEU A 78 -8.74 13.84 -2.29
CA LEU A 78 -7.81 13.13 -1.40
C LEU A 78 -8.53 12.32 -0.30
N GLY A 79 -9.85 12.43 -0.20
CA GLY A 79 -10.63 11.73 0.82
C GLY A 79 -10.57 12.36 2.20
N SER A 80 -10.88 11.57 3.22
CA SER A 80 -10.92 11.98 4.62
C SER A 80 -9.62 11.66 5.31
N LEU A 81 -8.87 12.68 5.71
CA LEU A 81 -7.66 12.52 6.51
C LEU A 81 -8.00 12.61 7.98
N SER A 82 -7.88 11.49 8.71
CA SER A 82 -8.19 11.47 10.13
C SER A 82 -9.60 12.06 10.39
N LYS A 83 -9.90 12.59 11.51
CA LYS A 83 -11.20 13.24 11.82
C LYS A 83 -11.41 14.58 11.10
N LYS A 84 -10.47 15.05 10.29
CA LYS A 84 -10.57 16.30 9.53
C LYS A 84 -10.65 15.96 8.05
N ARG A 85 -11.74 16.35 7.43
CA ARG A 85 -11.94 16.26 6.00
C ARG A 85 -10.92 17.15 5.29
N VAL A 86 -9.91 16.56 4.67
CA VAL A 86 -9.03 17.29 3.75
C VAL A 86 -9.68 17.20 2.37
N SER A 87 -10.72 17.94 2.17
CA SER A 87 -11.38 17.91 0.89
C SER A 87 -11.48 19.32 0.32
N GLY A 88 -10.67 19.53 -0.66
CA GLY A 88 -11.05 20.32 -1.80
C GLY A 88 -11.15 19.38 -3.01
N VAL A 89 -11.83 19.78 -4.03
CA VAL A 89 -11.67 19.20 -5.36
C VAL A 89 -10.22 19.46 -5.76
N VAL A 90 -9.49 18.36 -6.04
CA VAL A 90 -8.10 18.43 -6.51
C VAL A 90 -8.02 17.87 -7.93
N ASP A 91 -6.90 18.08 -8.59
CA ASP A 91 -6.60 17.48 -9.88
C ASP A 91 -5.12 17.08 -9.91
N PHE A 92 -4.78 16.00 -9.20
CA PHE A 92 -3.40 15.56 -9.05
C PHE A 92 -3.09 14.36 -9.95
N PRO A 93 -1.90 14.32 -10.56
CA PRO A 93 -1.45 13.16 -11.31
C PRO A 93 -1.19 11.99 -10.37
N ILE A 94 -1.28 10.79 -10.92
CA ILE A 94 -0.87 9.54 -10.26
C ILE A 94 0.47 9.12 -10.86
N SER A 95 1.44 8.84 -10.01
CA SER A 95 2.77 8.41 -10.42
C SER A 95 3.00 6.91 -10.22
N PHE A 96 2.29 6.30 -9.27
CA PHE A 96 2.46 4.89 -8.96
C PHE A 96 1.17 4.20 -8.51
N ILE A 97 1.13 2.89 -8.67
CA ILE A 97 -0.03 2.07 -8.33
C ILE A 97 0.44 0.77 -7.67
N TYR A 98 0.02 0.53 -6.44
CA TYR A 98 0.10 -0.80 -5.85
C TYR A 98 -1.14 -1.61 -6.17
N ILE A 99 -0.95 -2.90 -6.51
CA ILE A 99 -2.06 -3.78 -6.88
C ILE A 99 -2.01 -5.02 -5.98
N LYS A 100 -3.08 -5.29 -5.24
CA LYS A 100 -3.19 -6.52 -4.47
C LYS A 100 -3.12 -7.73 -5.41
N CYS A 101 -2.06 -8.53 -5.26
CA CYS A 101 -1.82 -9.73 -6.04
C CYS A 101 -2.49 -10.96 -5.41
N SER A 102 -2.24 -11.17 -4.13
CA SER A 102 -2.65 -12.39 -3.44
C SER A 102 -2.92 -12.17 -1.95
N GLU A 103 -3.54 -13.19 -1.32
CA GLU A 103 -3.83 -13.22 0.11
C GLU A 103 -3.73 -14.65 0.63
N GLY A 104 -3.10 -14.84 1.78
CA GLY A 104 -2.96 -16.14 2.42
C GLY A 104 -2.32 -17.17 1.50
N LYS A 105 -2.87 -18.39 1.41
CA LYS A 105 -2.28 -19.50 0.64
C LYS A 105 -2.92 -19.76 -0.72
N SER A 106 -4.07 -19.15 -1.03
CA SER A 106 -4.87 -19.56 -2.20
C SER A 106 -5.67 -18.45 -2.87
N LEU A 107 -5.85 -17.29 -2.23
CA LEU A 107 -6.65 -16.24 -2.81
C LEU A 107 -5.80 -15.39 -3.75
N LEU A 108 -6.21 -15.32 -5.01
CA LEU A 108 -5.61 -14.48 -6.05
C LEU A 108 -6.59 -13.40 -6.49
N ASN A 109 -6.09 -12.20 -6.73
CA ASN A 109 -6.85 -11.17 -7.39
C ASN A 109 -6.92 -11.49 -8.89
N GLN A 110 -8.11 -11.84 -9.38
CA GLN A 110 -8.32 -12.23 -10.78
C GLN A 110 -8.01 -11.09 -11.78
N TYR A 111 -8.03 -9.84 -11.34
CA TYR A 111 -7.74 -8.67 -12.18
C TYR A 111 -6.25 -8.30 -12.18
N TYR A 112 -5.46 -8.81 -11.25
CA TYR A 112 -4.07 -8.40 -11.03
C TYR A 112 -3.24 -8.35 -12.32
N ARG A 113 -3.25 -9.42 -13.11
CA ARG A 113 -2.41 -9.50 -14.33
C ARG A 113 -2.80 -8.49 -15.39
N ALA A 114 -4.11 -8.28 -15.56
CA ALA A 114 -4.63 -7.30 -16.53
C ALA A 114 -4.33 -5.87 -16.07
N ASP A 115 -4.54 -5.58 -14.79
CA ASP A 115 -4.27 -4.28 -14.20
C ASP A 115 -2.78 -3.94 -14.22
N TYR A 116 -1.92 -4.90 -13.86
CA TYR A 116 -0.46 -4.74 -13.93
C TYR A 116 -0.01 -4.36 -15.35
N ALA A 117 -0.45 -5.12 -16.35
CA ALA A 117 -0.08 -4.85 -17.74
C ALA A 117 -0.62 -3.49 -18.24
N ALA A 118 -1.86 -3.17 -17.88
CA ALA A 118 -2.49 -1.91 -18.27
C ALA A 118 -1.84 -0.70 -17.59
N ALA A 119 -1.55 -0.77 -16.29
CA ALA A 119 -0.89 0.29 -15.56
C ALA A 119 0.50 0.60 -16.15
N ARG A 120 1.32 -0.42 -16.40
CA ARG A 120 2.63 -0.25 -17.03
C ARG A 120 2.54 0.35 -18.43
N LYS A 121 1.59 -0.13 -19.24
CA LYS A 121 1.34 0.41 -20.58
C LYS A 121 1.02 1.91 -20.58
N HIS A 122 0.39 2.39 -19.51
CA HIS A 122 0.08 3.82 -19.33
C HIS A 122 1.16 4.61 -18.58
N GLY A 123 2.34 4.01 -18.34
CA GLY A 123 3.50 4.69 -17.78
C GLY A 123 3.50 4.80 -16.24
N TYR A 124 2.61 4.12 -15.54
CA TYR A 124 2.63 4.08 -14.09
C TYR A 124 3.71 3.13 -13.58
N ARG A 125 4.40 3.50 -12.51
CA ARG A 125 5.22 2.55 -11.76
C ARG A 125 4.31 1.66 -10.93
N VAL A 126 4.51 0.35 -11.03
CA VAL A 126 3.60 -0.63 -10.43
C VAL A 126 4.31 -1.39 -9.32
N GLY A 127 3.61 -1.62 -8.21
CA GLY A 127 4.01 -2.54 -7.16
C GLY A 127 2.93 -3.61 -6.94
N ALA A 128 3.35 -4.78 -6.50
CA ALA A 128 2.43 -5.84 -6.10
C ALA A 128 2.41 -5.98 -4.58
N CYS A 129 1.24 -6.23 -3.99
CA CYS A 129 1.16 -6.53 -2.57
C CYS A 129 0.50 -7.88 -2.26
N HIS A 130 0.94 -8.47 -1.15
CA HIS A 130 0.37 -9.67 -0.56
C HIS A 130 -0.27 -9.35 0.77
N PHE A 131 -1.52 -9.76 0.97
CA PHE A 131 -2.19 -9.64 2.26
C PHE A 131 -1.84 -10.83 3.16
N PHE A 132 -1.20 -10.54 4.28
CA PHE A 132 -0.72 -11.53 5.23
C PHE A 132 -1.86 -12.20 6.00
N SER A 133 -1.81 -13.52 6.08
CA SER A 133 -2.75 -14.32 6.87
C SER A 133 -2.07 -14.94 8.08
N THR A 134 -2.62 -14.69 9.27
CA THR A 134 -2.18 -15.30 10.53
C THR A 134 -2.56 -16.78 10.66
N LYS A 135 -3.37 -17.32 9.73
CA LYS A 135 -3.90 -18.68 9.77
C LYS A 135 -3.19 -19.66 8.84
N VAL A 136 -2.16 -19.21 8.16
CA VAL A 136 -1.50 -19.95 7.08
C VAL A 136 0.01 -19.93 7.27
N LEU A 137 0.67 -21.03 6.96
CA LEU A 137 2.13 -21.12 7.01
C LEU A 137 2.76 -20.07 6.09
N VAL A 138 3.83 -19.44 6.55
CA VAL A 138 4.56 -18.39 5.81
C VAL A 138 5.06 -18.92 4.48
N SER A 139 5.61 -20.12 4.43
CA SER A 139 6.11 -20.75 3.19
C SER A 139 5.05 -20.87 2.10
N GLN A 140 3.81 -21.18 2.47
CA GLN A 140 2.69 -21.26 1.51
C GLN A 140 2.31 -19.87 0.98
N GLN A 141 2.36 -18.84 1.83
CA GLN A 141 2.09 -17.46 1.43
C GLN A 141 3.18 -16.93 0.49
N VAL A 142 4.45 -17.16 0.83
CA VAL A 142 5.60 -16.82 -0.03
C VAL A 142 5.48 -17.52 -1.38
N SER A 143 5.23 -18.82 -1.39
CA SER A 143 5.08 -19.60 -2.63
C SER A 143 3.95 -19.07 -3.51
N LEU A 144 2.78 -18.75 -2.93
CA LEU A 144 1.66 -18.18 -3.68
C LEU A 144 2.04 -16.83 -4.30
N PHE A 145 2.64 -15.95 -3.50
CA PHE A 145 3.00 -14.61 -3.95
C PHE A 145 4.05 -14.65 -5.06
N VAL A 146 5.19 -15.29 -4.82
CA VAL A 146 6.30 -15.35 -5.76
C VAL A 146 5.89 -15.99 -7.10
N LYS A 147 5.06 -17.04 -7.07
CA LYS A 147 4.56 -17.69 -8.30
C LYS A 147 3.67 -16.78 -9.14
N ASN A 148 2.94 -15.86 -8.53
CA ASN A 148 1.90 -15.07 -9.21
C ASN A 148 2.24 -13.59 -9.37
N CYS A 149 3.12 -13.06 -8.52
CA CYS A 149 3.60 -11.69 -8.60
C CYS A 149 4.39 -11.47 -9.90
N ARG A 150 4.14 -10.33 -10.53
CA ARG A 150 4.98 -9.78 -11.59
C ARG A 150 5.92 -8.75 -10.99
N TYR A 151 7.17 -8.80 -11.41
CA TYR A 151 8.17 -7.79 -11.09
C TYR A 151 9.12 -7.63 -12.26
N GLU A 152 9.21 -6.43 -12.76
CA GLU A 152 10.06 -6.06 -13.89
C GLU A 152 10.88 -4.82 -13.54
N HIS A 153 11.94 -4.58 -14.29
CA HIS A 153 12.78 -3.39 -14.10
C HIS A 153 11.93 -2.10 -14.11
N GLY A 154 12.13 -1.24 -13.13
CA GLY A 154 11.39 0.00 -12.93
C GLY A 154 10.12 -0.12 -12.08
N ASP A 155 9.73 -1.33 -11.70
CA ASP A 155 8.64 -1.54 -10.75
C ASP A 155 9.02 -1.08 -9.34
N LEU A 156 7.99 -0.89 -8.52
CA LEU A 156 8.13 -0.63 -7.09
C LEU A 156 8.43 -1.94 -6.34
N PRO A 157 9.11 -1.86 -5.18
CA PRO A 157 9.32 -3.03 -4.35
C PRO A 157 8.01 -3.76 -4.05
N PRO A 158 8.03 -5.10 -3.95
CA PRO A 158 6.88 -5.86 -3.45
C PRO A 158 6.49 -5.38 -2.05
N ALA A 159 5.20 -5.44 -1.71
CA ALA A 159 4.72 -5.05 -0.40
C ALA A 159 4.07 -6.21 0.34
N LEU A 160 4.34 -6.32 1.65
CA LEU A 160 3.59 -7.17 2.57
C LEU A 160 2.61 -6.32 3.36
N ASP A 161 1.33 -6.60 3.21
CA ASP A 161 0.23 -5.94 3.91
C ASP A 161 -0.12 -6.73 5.18
N VAL A 162 0.10 -6.11 6.36
CA VAL A 162 -0.02 -6.76 7.67
C VAL A 162 -1.00 -6.01 8.56
N GLU A 163 -2.24 -6.50 8.60
CA GLU A 163 -3.35 -5.89 9.33
C GLU A 163 -4.09 -6.84 10.30
N PRO A 164 -3.40 -7.69 11.08
CA PRO A 164 -4.09 -8.59 11.97
C PRO A 164 -4.70 -7.85 13.16
N SER A 165 -5.91 -8.23 13.54
CA SER A 165 -6.48 -7.79 14.82
C SER A 165 -5.70 -8.41 15.99
N THR A 166 -5.77 -7.77 17.17
CA THR A 166 -5.14 -8.32 18.39
C THR A 166 -5.59 -9.76 18.68
N LYS A 167 -6.87 -10.06 18.43
CA LYS A 167 -7.41 -11.43 18.58
C LYS A 167 -6.69 -12.44 17.68
N LEU A 168 -6.48 -12.09 16.42
CA LEU A 168 -5.77 -12.95 15.45
C LEU A 168 -4.29 -13.13 15.81
N ILE A 169 -3.64 -12.09 16.32
CA ILE A 169 -2.26 -12.16 16.81
C ILE A 169 -2.16 -13.16 17.97
N MET A 170 -3.07 -13.07 18.94
CA MET A 170 -3.08 -13.99 20.08
C MET A 170 -3.37 -15.43 19.66
N GLN A 171 -4.29 -15.64 18.72
CA GLN A 171 -4.59 -16.97 18.16
C GLN A 171 -3.40 -17.59 17.40
N MET A 172 -2.52 -16.77 16.84
CA MET A 172 -1.30 -17.21 16.14
C MET A 172 -0.18 -17.64 17.12
N GLY A 173 -0.30 -17.34 18.41
CA GLY A 173 0.73 -17.58 19.44
C GLY A 173 1.36 -16.31 19.99
N GLY A 174 0.75 -15.16 19.71
CA GLY A 174 1.15 -13.87 20.27
C GLY A 174 2.09 -13.04 19.37
N PRO A 175 2.47 -11.84 19.84
CA PRO A 175 3.22 -10.88 19.05
C PRO A 175 4.59 -11.38 18.55
N LYS A 176 5.33 -12.13 19.38
CA LYS A 176 6.64 -12.67 19.00
C LYS A 176 6.53 -13.63 17.81
N VAL A 177 5.56 -14.54 17.83
CA VAL A 177 5.34 -15.49 16.74
C VAL A 177 4.92 -14.78 15.46
N MET A 178 4.04 -13.80 15.58
CA MET A 178 3.57 -13.00 14.44
C MET A 178 4.71 -12.19 13.83
N LEU A 179 5.53 -11.50 14.62
CA LEU A 179 6.67 -10.71 14.11
C LEU A 179 7.71 -11.58 13.44
N ALA A 180 8.03 -12.76 14.01
CA ALA A 180 8.92 -13.73 13.37
C ALA A 180 8.35 -14.20 12.02
N ALA A 181 7.05 -14.45 11.92
CA ALA A 181 6.40 -14.83 10.67
C ALA A 181 6.45 -13.71 9.61
N VAL A 182 6.20 -12.46 9.99
CA VAL A 182 6.31 -11.29 9.10
C VAL A 182 7.75 -11.15 8.60
N ARG A 183 8.73 -11.22 9.50
CA ARG A 183 10.15 -11.19 9.13
C ARG A 183 10.51 -12.30 8.16
N ASN A 184 10.09 -13.54 8.45
CA ASN A 184 10.38 -14.70 7.59
C ASN A 184 9.78 -14.52 6.19
N TRP A 185 8.58 -13.95 6.07
CA TRP A 185 7.98 -13.66 4.76
C TRP A 185 8.83 -12.66 3.97
N LEU A 186 9.18 -11.54 4.60
CA LEU A 186 9.95 -10.46 3.96
C LEU A 186 11.33 -10.95 3.51
N VAL A 187 12.06 -11.64 4.39
CA VAL A 187 13.37 -12.20 4.09
C VAL A 187 13.27 -13.24 2.95
N SER A 188 12.28 -14.13 2.98
CA SER A 188 12.11 -15.15 1.95
C SER A 188 11.79 -14.55 0.58
N VAL A 189 10.94 -13.55 0.53
CA VAL A 189 10.62 -12.85 -0.73
C VAL A 189 11.82 -12.08 -1.25
N GLU A 190 12.56 -11.38 -0.38
CA GLU A 190 13.80 -10.69 -0.74
C GLU A 190 14.85 -11.66 -1.34
N GLN A 191 15.01 -12.82 -0.72
CA GLN A 191 15.95 -13.85 -1.20
C GLN A 191 15.58 -14.37 -2.60
N VAL A 192 14.30 -14.59 -2.87
CA VAL A 192 13.85 -15.15 -4.14
C VAL A 192 13.79 -14.09 -5.23
N MET A 193 13.21 -12.93 -4.94
CA MET A 193 12.97 -11.88 -5.94
C MET A 193 14.18 -10.95 -6.13
N LYS A 194 15.19 -11.01 -5.25
CA LYS A 194 16.37 -10.12 -5.24
C LYS A 194 16.02 -8.64 -5.13
N VAL A 195 14.88 -8.36 -4.53
CA VAL A 195 14.38 -7.02 -4.24
C VAL A 195 13.86 -7.00 -2.82
N ARG A 196 14.25 -5.98 -2.06
CA ARG A 196 13.82 -5.82 -0.67
C ARG A 196 12.36 -5.36 -0.62
N PRO A 197 11.44 -6.15 -0.05
CA PRO A 197 10.03 -5.75 0.07
C PRO A 197 9.86 -4.58 1.04
N ILE A 198 8.74 -3.88 0.92
CA ILE A 198 8.30 -2.91 1.92
C ILE A 198 7.20 -3.49 2.80
N LEU A 199 7.05 -2.95 3.99
CA LEU A 199 6.08 -3.40 4.98
C LEU A 199 4.93 -2.40 5.13
N TYR A 200 3.72 -2.78 4.67
CA TYR A 200 2.51 -2.00 4.92
C TYR A 200 1.90 -2.39 6.26
N ILE A 201 1.74 -1.42 7.14
CA ILE A 201 1.22 -1.57 8.51
C ILE A 201 0.56 -0.29 9.03
N SER A 202 -0.27 -0.44 10.05
CA SER A 202 -0.90 0.71 10.72
C SER A 202 0.05 1.37 11.74
N GLN A 203 -0.21 2.65 12.03
CA GLN A 203 0.49 3.38 13.11
C GLN A 203 0.37 2.66 14.45
N THR A 204 -0.80 2.11 14.75
CA THR A 204 -1.03 1.36 16.00
C THR A 204 -0.14 0.12 16.08
N PHE A 205 0.08 -0.56 14.95
CA PHE A 205 0.96 -1.71 14.89
C PHE A 205 2.41 -1.32 15.17
N ILE A 206 2.89 -0.23 14.53
CA ILE A 206 4.24 0.29 14.77
C ILE A 206 4.44 0.59 16.26
N ASN A 207 3.53 1.33 16.86
CA ASN A 207 3.64 1.74 18.26
C ASN A 207 3.71 0.54 19.22
N LYS A 208 2.95 -0.51 18.92
CA LYS A 208 2.88 -1.68 19.80
C LYS A 208 4.03 -2.66 19.60
N TYR A 209 4.49 -2.84 18.38
CA TYR A 209 5.29 -4.03 18.03
C TYR A 209 6.62 -3.75 17.36
N LEU A 210 6.80 -2.61 16.65
CA LEU A 210 8.08 -2.27 16.03
C LEU A 210 8.97 -1.46 16.98
N ASN A 211 9.32 -2.07 18.11
CA ASN A 211 10.11 -1.43 19.16
C ASN A 211 11.10 -2.43 19.78
N ASP A 212 11.92 -1.94 20.70
CA ASP A 212 13.03 -2.71 21.29
C ASP A 212 12.55 -3.85 22.23
N ASN A 213 11.27 -3.88 22.61
CA ASN A 213 10.71 -4.99 23.41
C ASN A 213 10.58 -6.29 22.61
N TYR A 214 10.67 -6.22 21.29
CA TYR A 214 10.56 -7.34 20.38
C TYR A 214 11.76 -7.37 19.43
N ALA A 215 12.60 -8.39 19.52
CA ALA A 215 13.80 -8.51 18.66
C ALA A 215 13.45 -8.45 17.16
N ASP A 216 12.42 -9.19 16.72
CA ASP A 216 11.96 -9.14 15.35
C ASP A 216 11.26 -7.81 15.01
N GLY A 217 10.60 -7.17 15.98
CA GLY A 217 10.01 -5.85 15.81
C GLY A 217 11.08 -4.78 15.57
N LYS A 218 12.16 -4.80 16.36
CA LYS A 218 13.34 -3.97 16.15
C LYS A 218 13.99 -4.25 14.80
N TYR A 219 14.18 -5.53 14.47
CA TYR A 219 14.78 -5.91 13.19
C TYR A 219 13.96 -5.37 12.00
N LEU A 220 12.63 -5.50 12.02
CA LEU A 220 11.75 -4.98 10.98
C LEU A 220 11.85 -3.46 10.86
N ARG A 221 11.82 -2.74 11.99
CA ARG A 221 11.96 -1.30 12.03
C ARG A 221 13.29 -0.82 11.43
N ASP A 222 14.36 -1.49 11.77
CA ASP A 222 15.72 -1.06 11.42
C ASP A 222 16.12 -1.45 9.98
N ASN A 223 15.46 -2.46 9.38
CA ASN A 223 15.88 -3.04 8.10
C ASN A 223 14.90 -2.88 6.95
N TYR A 224 13.63 -2.57 7.20
CA TYR A 224 12.62 -2.48 6.15
C TYR A 224 11.99 -1.10 6.08
N GLN A 225 11.76 -0.66 4.86
CA GLN A 225 10.97 0.54 4.61
C GLN A 225 9.50 0.26 4.89
N VAL A 226 8.81 1.27 5.41
CA VAL A 226 7.42 1.17 5.84
C VAL A 226 6.51 1.98 4.92
N TRP A 227 5.44 1.33 4.48
CA TRP A 227 4.27 1.98 3.95
C TRP A 227 3.22 2.01 5.06
N ILE A 228 2.94 3.19 5.57
CA ILE A 228 2.10 3.35 6.77
C ILE A 228 0.66 3.67 6.40
N ALA A 229 -0.27 2.86 6.90
CA ALA A 229 -1.69 3.21 6.90
C ALA A 229 -1.92 4.27 7.96
N ARG A 230 -2.12 5.50 7.50
CA ARG A 230 -2.08 6.60 8.41
C ARG A 230 -2.91 7.80 8.01
N TYR A 231 -3.65 8.23 8.99
CA TYR A 231 -4.58 9.33 8.91
C TYR A 231 -4.18 10.44 9.88
N GLY A 232 -3.08 11.13 9.60
CA GLY A 232 -2.81 12.40 10.24
C GLY A 232 -1.65 12.57 11.24
N GLU A 233 -0.85 11.52 11.61
CA GLU A 233 0.30 11.68 12.51
C GLU A 233 1.60 11.08 11.96
N TYR A 234 2.72 11.68 12.17
CA TYR A 234 4.02 11.24 11.72
C TYR A 234 4.76 10.43 12.79
N LYS A 235 5.42 9.34 12.38
CA LYS A 235 6.27 8.58 13.27
C LYS A 235 7.71 8.56 12.77
N PRO A 236 8.59 9.35 13.37
CA PRO A 236 9.96 9.56 12.87
C PRO A 236 10.90 8.37 13.07
N ASP A 237 10.52 7.37 13.85
CA ASP A 237 11.35 6.23 14.24
C ASP A 237 11.21 5.01 13.31
N VAL A 238 10.66 5.19 12.12
CA VAL A 238 10.61 4.17 11.06
C VAL A 238 11.14 4.70 9.74
N HIS A 239 11.63 3.82 8.88
CA HIS A 239 12.04 4.15 7.52
C HIS A 239 10.81 4.32 6.63
N LEU A 240 10.14 5.46 6.74
CA LEU A 240 8.92 5.77 6.02
C LEU A 240 9.18 5.98 4.54
N ALA A 241 8.66 5.10 3.68
CA ALA A 241 8.70 5.26 2.23
C ALA A 241 7.41 5.85 1.67
N ILE A 242 6.27 5.33 2.11
CA ILE A 242 4.94 5.74 1.61
C ILE A 242 4.02 5.88 2.81
N TRP A 243 3.11 6.86 2.75
CA TRP A 243 1.97 6.85 3.65
C TRP A 243 0.66 6.88 2.88
N GLN A 244 -0.29 6.07 3.32
CA GLN A 244 -1.65 6.09 2.84
C GLN A 244 -2.40 7.24 3.53
N LEU A 245 -2.88 8.18 2.74
CA LEU A 245 -3.56 9.36 3.24
C LEU A 245 -4.98 9.07 3.68
N SER A 246 -5.69 8.29 2.87
CA SER A 246 -7.10 8.03 3.08
C SER A 246 -7.54 6.77 2.34
N PRO A 247 -8.57 6.08 2.84
CA PRO A 247 -9.17 4.94 2.17
C PRO A 247 -10.35 5.32 1.27
N ASP A 248 -10.76 6.58 1.23
CA ASP A 248 -12.00 7.06 0.65
C ASP A 248 -11.80 8.19 -0.38
N GLY A 249 -10.63 8.23 -0.99
CA GLY A 249 -10.33 9.15 -2.07
C GLY A 249 -11.17 8.91 -3.32
N ARG A 250 -11.07 9.83 -4.28
CA ARG A 250 -11.73 9.69 -5.59
C ARG A 250 -10.74 9.86 -6.70
N VAL A 251 -10.83 8.97 -7.67
CA VAL A 251 -9.97 8.96 -8.86
C VAL A 251 -10.84 8.92 -10.10
N ARG A 252 -10.60 9.84 -11.02
CA ARG A 252 -11.26 9.78 -12.35
C ARG A 252 -10.86 8.48 -13.02
N GLY A 253 -11.79 7.80 -13.67
CA GLY A 253 -11.55 6.52 -14.33
C GLY A 253 -11.71 5.29 -13.43
N ILE A 254 -11.89 5.48 -12.12
CA ILE A 254 -12.22 4.41 -11.18
C ILE A 254 -13.56 4.72 -10.49
N ARG A 255 -14.41 3.72 -10.42
CA ARG A 255 -15.69 3.84 -9.72
C ARG A 255 -15.52 3.53 -8.23
N GLY A 256 -16.08 4.41 -7.39
CA GLY A 256 -16.08 4.21 -5.94
C GLY A 256 -14.90 4.87 -5.26
N GLU A 257 -14.58 4.35 -4.09
CA GLU A 257 -13.50 4.82 -3.23
C GLU A 257 -12.18 4.17 -3.61
N VAL A 258 -11.10 4.92 -3.44
CA VAL A 258 -9.75 4.49 -3.77
C VAL A 258 -8.80 4.97 -2.68
N ASP A 259 -7.93 4.10 -2.24
CA ASP A 259 -6.87 4.42 -1.30
C ASP A 259 -5.86 5.35 -1.94
N ILE A 260 -5.64 6.52 -1.32
CA ILE A 260 -4.70 7.53 -1.79
C ILE A 260 -3.41 7.47 -1.00
N ASN A 261 -2.30 7.45 -1.72
CA ASN A 261 -0.97 7.33 -1.16
C ASN A 261 -0.07 8.50 -1.56
N VAL A 262 0.90 8.79 -0.71
CA VAL A 262 1.97 9.75 -0.99
C VAL A 262 3.32 9.11 -0.72
N PHE A 263 4.24 9.25 -1.66
CA PHE A 263 5.63 8.86 -1.48
C PHE A 263 6.36 9.89 -0.59
N ASN A 264 7.20 9.40 0.32
CA ASN A 264 7.98 10.23 1.23
C ASN A 264 9.26 10.74 0.58
N GLY A 265 9.13 11.55 -0.44
CA GLY A 265 10.26 12.09 -1.19
C GLY A 265 9.80 12.90 -2.40
N TYR A 266 10.77 13.25 -3.22
CA TYR A 266 10.59 13.95 -4.49
C TYR A 266 11.11 13.07 -5.62
N ASP A 267 11.07 13.58 -6.87
CA ASP A 267 11.32 12.83 -8.09
C ASP A 267 12.66 12.08 -8.11
N ASP A 268 13.71 12.66 -7.57
CA ASP A 268 15.04 12.07 -7.46
C ASP A 268 15.00 10.77 -6.63
N LEU A 269 14.49 10.85 -5.39
CA LEU A 269 14.35 9.68 -4.52
C LEU A 269 13.35 8.67 -5.07
N PHE A 270 12.28 9.15 -5.71
CA PHE A 270 11.27 8.25 -6.27
C PHE A 270 11.82 7.43 -7.44
N LYS A 271 12.68 8.00 -8.28
CA LYS A 271 13.33 7.26 -9.38
C LYS A 271 14.25 6.14 -8.86
N GLU A 272 14.90 6.37 -7.72
CA GLU A 272 15.79 5.39 -7.08
C GLU A 272 15.08 4.36 -6.21
N PHE A 273 13.81 4.60 -5.89
CA PHE A 273 13.01 3.71 -5.05
C PHE A 273 12.71 2.39 -5.76
N LYS A 274 13.41 1.31 -5.34
CA LYS A 274 13.34 -0.04 -5.92
C LYS A 274 13.69 -1.10 -4.87
#